data_37dd10a762720cb6cabbc71ea32898f0
#
_entry.id   37dd10a762720cb6cabbc71ea32898f0
#
_cell.length_a   1.000
_cell.length_b   1.000
_cell.length_c   1.000
_cell.angle_alpha   90.00
_cell.angle_beta   90.00
_cell.angle_gamma   90.00
#
_symmetry.space_group_name_H-M   'P 1'
#
loop_
_entity.id
_entity.type
_entity.pdbx_description
1 polymer ?
#
loop_
_entity_poly.entity_id
_entity_poly.type
_entity_poly.pdbx_seq_one_letter_code
_entity_poly.pdbx_strand_id
1 'polypeptide(L)'
;MMATESGTQRGFNLKRTIWRWHFLAGIYVSPILLIVSITGAIYVFRPELEPLLYPDLLSVTRSETVVSLDRQVAAAKEYIGPDWSVMTVDIDRTQPSFPNGVVVQNSEYQVKTIYVDQYAGKALGELKNPNFFGVVLDIHATLMGGMIGRFFVELATCWAIFLTVTGVYLWWPRKFARLKGVWWPRFRAQNYVVVRDIHTLTGIWLLPVLILILVSGLIFSLVWGASYHGVAFVTDAYAVRFDPPKSVPIDVSTTASLDSIWMNANGHRELQRTSIHLPQHAQDSFIVETGGNLGASASDVLVLDQYSGDLLLHKRLSELPVMAQITSWAYPFHVGSVLGITTKIIWLVASLVLAFMPITGIAMWLIRRRPHTLGFPRAYEAATPKWLVFLMVMFGVVLPAAGVTLAVAAMREWWVSRR
;
A
#
# COMPACT_ATOMS: atom_id res chain seq x y z
N MET A 1 12.15 67.74 9.89
CA MET A 1 11.08 66.97 10.51
C MET A 1 10.94 65.67 9.69
N MET A 2 11.68 64.62 10.07
CA MET A 2 11.68 63.34 9.40
C MET A 2 10.57 62.50 9.98
N ALA A 3 9.57 62.15 9.15
CA ALA A 3 8.53 61.19 9.51
C ALA A 3 9.10 59.78 9.45
N THR A 4 9.35 59.16 10.58
CA THR A 4 9.66 57.75 10.71
C THR A 4 8.43 56.96 10.36
N GLU A 5 8.41 56.36 9.16
CA GLU A 5 7.44 55.29 8.83
C GLU A 5 7.69 54.11 9.76
N SER A 6 6.87 53.99 10.81
CA SER A 6 6.77 52.79 11.62
C SER A 6 6.11 51.69 10.80
N GLY A 7 6.93 50.92 10.09
CA GLY A 7 6.49 49.69 9.48
C GLY A 7 5.94 48.74 10.56
N THR A 8 4.63 48.68 10.70
CA THR A 8 3.96 47.71 11.56
C THR A 8 4.35 46.31 11.11
N GLN A 9 5.28 45.66 11.83
CA GLN A 9 5.60 44.24 11.64
C GLN A 9 4.27 43.46 11.80
N ARG A 10 3.75 42.97 10.68
CA ARG A 10 2.52 42.17 10.68
C ARG A 10 2.82 40.88 11.45
N GLY A 11 2.17 40.71 12.60
CA GLY A 11 2.31 39.53 13.46
C GLY A 11 2.07 38.24 12.69
N PHE A 12 2.69 37.14 13.11
CA PHE A 12 2.57 35.82 12.52
C PHE A 12 1.10 35.37 12.40
N ASN A 13 0.69 34.85 11.24
CA ASN A 13 -0.65 34.35 10.98
C ASN A 13 -0.59 32.89 10.51
N LEU A 14 -0.83 31.95 11.45
CA LEU A 14 -0.79 30.52 11.23
C LEU A 14 -1.69 30.06 10.07
N LYS A 15 -2.95 30.53 10.02
CA LYS A 15 -3.89 30.12 8.97
C LYS A 15 -3.42 30.50 7.56
N ARG A 16 -2.82 31.69 7.40
CA ARG A 16 -2.26 32.13 6.13
C ARG A 16 -1.01 31.32 5.75
N THR A 17 -0.18 31.00 6.72
CA THR A 17 1.03 30.17 6.52
C THR A 17 0.66 28.76 6.10
N ILE A 18 -0.25 28.10 6.83
CA ILE A 18 -0.74 26.74 6.51
C ILE A 18 -1.44 26.72 5.15
N TRP A 19 -2.27 27.72 4.85
CA TRP A 19 -2.92 27.84 3.54
C TRP A 19 -1.90 27.93 2.41
N ARG A 20 -0.83 28.73 2.57
CA ARG A 20 0.24 28.86 1.58
C ARG A 20 0.99 27.54 1.37
N TRP A 21 1.33 26.84 2.45
CA TRP A 21 2.01 25.55 2.38
C TRP A 21 1.13 24.47 1.75
N HIS A 22 -0.14 24.41 2.14
CA HIS A 22 -1.12 23.51 1.52
C HIS A 22 -1.24 23.77 0.00
N PHE A 23 -1.32 25.01 -0.40
CA PHE A 23 -1.38 25.38 -1.80
C PHE A 23 -0.12 24.96 -2.58
N LEU A 24 1.07 25.28 -2.07
CA LEU A 24 2.33 24.96 -2.74
C LEU A 24 2.54 23.43 -2.81
N ALA A 25 2.40 22.72 -1.69
CA ALA A 25 2.48 21.26 -1.67
C ALA A 25 1.46 20.65 -2.64
N GLY A 26 0.22 21.14 -2.65
CA GLY A 26 -0.81 20.67 -3.55
C GLY A 26 -0.44 20.79 -5.03
N ILE A 27 0.12 21.92 -5.46
CA ILE A 27 0.53 22.10 -6.86
C ILE A 27 1.67 21.15 -7.24
N TYR A 28 2.69 20.99 -6.40
CA TYR A 28 3.84 20.13 -6.70
C TYR A 28 3.49 18.64 -6.70
N VAL A 29 2.59 18.22 -5.81
CA VAL A 29 2.21 16.80 -5.66
C VAL A 29 1.13 16.38 -6.66
N SER A 30 0.33 17.33 -7.15
CA SER A 30 -0.84 17.09 -8.01
C SER A 30 -0.60 16.11 -9.18
N PRO A 31 0.45 16.22 -10.01
CA PRO A 31 0.63 15.32 -11.15
C PRO A 31 0.82 13.87 -10.71
N ILE A 32 1.66 13.64 -9.71
CA ILE A 32 1.97 12.29 -9.20
C ILE A 32 0.73 11.72 -8.50
N LEU A 33 0.10 12.51 -7.63
CA LEU A 33 -1.08 12.07 -6.90
C LEU A 33 -2.23 11.68 -7.84
N LEU A 34 -2.43 12.40 -8.93
CA LEU A 34 -3.43 12.08 -9.95
C LEU A 34 -3.14 10.70 -10.58
N ILE A 35 -1.91 10.47 -11.04
CA ILE A 35 -1.50 9.23 -11.69
C ILE A 35 -1.63 8.05 -10.73
N VAL A 36 -1.07 8.17 -9.52
CA VAL A 36 -1.08 7.12 -8.50
C VAL A 36 -2.51 6.80 -8.05
N SER A 37 -3.38 7.81 -7.90
CA SER A 37 -4.77 7.57 -7.50
C SER A 37 -5.58 6.87 -8.58
N ILE A 38 -5.40 7.21 -9.86
CA ILE A 38 -6.10 6.54 -10.97
C ILE A 38 -5.63 5.09 -11.11
N THR A 39 -4.32 4.86 -11.07
CA THR A 39 -3.77 3.50 -11.17
C THR A 39 -4.15 2.65 -9.96
N GLY A 40 -4.20 3.24 -8.75
CA GLY A 40 -4.73 2.59 -7.56
C GLY A 40 -6.21 2.21 -7.71
N ALA A 41 -7.06 3.09 -8.25
CA ALA A 41 -8.48 2.81 -8.49
C ALA A 41 -8.67 1.61 -9.45
N ILE A 42 -7.83 1.51 -10.48
CA ILE A 42 -7.84 0.36 -11.41
C ILE A 42 -7.39 -0.91 -10.67
N TYR A 43 -6.35 -0.82 -9.85
CA TYR A 43 -5.74 -1.98 -9.19
C TYR A 43 -6.62 -2.61 -8.10
N VAL A 44 -7.53 -1.84 -7.47
CA VAL A 44 -8.48 -2.35 -6.46
C VAL A 44 -9.25 -3.58 -6.94
N PHE A 45 -9.62 -3.61 -8.22
CA PHE A 45 -10.40 -4.70 -8.83
C PHE A 45 -9.54 -5.71 -9.61
N ARG A 46 -8.24 -5.73 -9.40
CA ARG A 46 -7.34 -6.70 -10.06
C ARG A 46 -7.83 -8.15 -9.93
N PRO A 47 -8.21 -8.67 -8.74
CA PRO A 47 -8.61 -10.07 -8.60
C PRO A 47 -9.84 -10.44 -9.41
N GLU A 48 -10.76 -9.48 -9.64
CA GLU A 48 -11.97 -9.69 -10.42
C GLU A 48 -11.76 -9.51 -11.93
N LEU A 49 -10.86 -8.60 -12.32
CA LEU A 49 -10.65 -8.23 -13.72
C LEU A 49 -9.54 -9.08 -14.38
N GLU A 50 -8.53 -9.49 -13.65
CA GLU A 50 -7.38 -10.22 -14.20
C GLU A 50 -7.80 -11.57 -14.84
N PRO A 51 -8.70 -12.39 -14.20
CA PRO A 51 -9.22 -13.59 -14.84
C PRO A 51 -10.05 -13.34 -16.12
N LEU A 52 -10.67 -12.17 -16.23
CA LEU A 52 -11.40 -11.78 -17.45
C LEU A 52 -10.45 -11.41 -18.60
N LEU A 53 -9.27 -10.89 -18.27
CA LEU A 53 -8.25 -10.54 -19.26
C LEU A 53 -7.42 -11.76 -19.72
N TYR A 54 -7.29 -12.76 -18.86
CA TYR A 54 -6.48 -13.97 -19.10
C TYR A 54 -7.27 -15.24 -18.74
N PRO A 55 -8.45 -15.49 -19.36
CA PRO A 55 -9.35 -16.59 -18.97
C PRO A 55 -8.71 -17.96 -19.12
N ASP A 56 -7.93 -18.19 -20.19
CA ASP A 56 -7.27 -19.47 -20.45
C ASP A 56 -6.22 -19.84 -19.39
N LEU A 57 -5.71 -18.85 -18.64
CA LEU A 57 -4.68 -19.02 -17.63
C LEU A 57 -5.23 -18.97 -16.20
N LEU A 58 -6.22 -18.10 -15.95
CA LEU A 58 -6.70 -17.76 -14.62
C LEU A 58 -8.14 -18.20 -14.34
N SER A 59 -8.71 -19.05 -15.20
CA SER A 59 -10.04 -19.62 -14.97
C SER A 59 -10.02 -21.12 -15.23
N VAL A 60 -10.54 -21.88 -14.27
CA VAL A 60 -10.65 -23.32 -14.35
C VAL A 60 -12.10 -23.77 -14.17
N THR A 61 -12.46 -24.88 -14.82
CA THR A 61 -13.78 -25.48 -14.65
C THR A 61 -13.78 -26.30 -13.36
N ARG A 62 -14.66 -25.93 -12.42
CA ARG A 62 -14.80 -26.64 -11.16
C ARG A 62 -15.23 -28.10 -11.38
N SER A 63 -14.56 -29.01 -10.66
CA SER A 63 -14.92 -30.42 -10.55
C SER A 63 -15.10 -30.81 -9.07
N GLU A 64 -15.70 -31.98 -8.82
CA GLU A 64 -15.89 -32.49 -7.45
C GLU A 64 -14.57 -32.94 -6.83
N THR A 65 -13.63 -33.44 -7.62
CA THR A 65 -12.35 -33.97 -7.16
C THR A 65 -11.22 -32.97 -7.43
N VAL A 66 -10.43 -32.69 -6.40
CA VAL A 66 -9.20 -31.93 -6.50
C VAL A 66 -8.04 -32.90 -6.54
N VAL A 67 -7.14 -32.71 -7.49
CA VAL A 67 -5.92 -33.52 -7.62
C VAL A 67 -4.96 -33.18 -6.47
N SER A 68 -4.18 -34.17 -6.02
CA SER A 68 -3.21 -33.99 -4.93
C SER A 68 -2.25 -32.82 -5.17
N LEU A 69 -1.83 -32.15 -4.10
CA LEU A 69 -0.88 -31.01 -4.19
C LEU A 69 0.48 -31.46 -4.75
N ASP A 70 0.91 -32.67 -4.40
CA ASP A 70 2.14 -33.26 -4.92
C ASP A 70 2.07 -33.41 -6.44
N ARG A 71 0.92 -33.83 -6.99
CA ARG A 71 0.71 -33.92 -8.45
C ARG A 71 0.67 -32.53 -9.11
N GLN A 72 0.06 -31.54 -8.46
CA GLN A 72 0.02 -30.17 -8.99
C GLN A 72 1.43 -29.56 -9.05
N VAL A 73 2.23 -29.76 -8.01
CA VAL A 73 3.63 -29.31 -7.98
C VAL A 73 4.46 -30.05 -9.03
N ALA A 74 4.25 -31.37 -9.21
CA ALA A 74 4.92 -32.13 -10.24
C ALA A 74 4.61 -31.59 -11.66
N ALA A 75 3.35 -31.24 -11.93
CA ALA A 75 2.94 -30.63 -13.19
C ALA A 75 3.59 -29.27 -13.44
N ALA A 76 3.72 -28.42 -12.38
CA ALA A 76 4.42 -27.16 -12.48
C ALA A 76 5.92 -27.33 -12.75
N LYS A 77 6.58 -28.30 -12.09
CA LYS A 77 7.98 -28.64 -12.32
C LYS A 77 8.23 -29.18 -13.74
N GLU A 78 7.35 -30.04 -14.24
CA GLU A 78 7.40 -30.57 -15.61
C GLU A 78 7.29 -29.42 -16.63
N TYR A 79 6.44 -28.43 -16.38
CA TYR A 79 6.25 -27.27 -17.26
C TYR A 79 7.47 -26.35 -17.29
N ILE A 80 8.05 -26.01 -16.11
CA ILE A 80 9.10 -24.98 -16.00
C ILE A 80 10.52 -25.54 -16.21
N GLY A 81 10.72 -26.84 -15.97
CA GLY A 81 12.01 -27.52 -16.08
C GLY A 81 12.82 -27.60 -14.78
N PRO A 82 13.97 -28.32 -14.82
CA PRO A 82 14.72 -28.72 -13.62
C PRO A 82 15.49 -27.57 -12.94
N ASP A 83 15.76 -26.47 -13.65
CA ASP A 83 16.58 -25.37 -13.12
C ASP A 83 15.81 -24.49 -12.10
N TRP A 84 14.55 -24.82 -11.83
CA TRP A 84 13.67 -24.08 -10.95
C TRP A 84 13.28 -24.88 -9.70
N SER A 85 13.45 -24.26 -8.54
CA SER A 85 13.01 -24.80 -7.25
C SER A 85 11.63 -24.24 -6.88
N VAL A 86 10.77 -25.08 -6.31
CA VAL A 86 9.46 -24.65 -5.80
C VAL A 86 9.65 -24.01 -4.44
N MET A 87 9.18 -22.77 -4.31
CA MET A 87 9.27 -21.99 -3.08
C MET A 87 7.98 -22.01 -2.30
N THR A 88 6.84 -21.85 -3.00
CA THR A 88 5.55 -21.69 -2.35
C THR A 88 4.43 -22.29 -3.21
N VAL A 89 3.41 -22.82 -2.57
CA VAL A 89 2.15 -23.21 -3.21
C VAL A 89 1.04 -22.32 -2.65
N ASP A 90 0.39 -21.55 -3.52
CA ASP A 90 -0.71 -20.66 -3.17
C ASP A 90 -2.05 -21.26 -3.56
N ILE A 91 -2.96 -21.36 -2.60
CA ILE A 91 -4.26 -22.01 -2.71
C ILE A 91 -5.35 -21.04 -2.22
N ASP A 92 -6.35 -20.76 -3.05
CA ASP A 92 -7.52 -19.98 -2.63
C ASP A 92 -8.82 -20.78 -2.78
N ARG A 93 -9.26 -21.41 -1.70
CA ARG A 93 -10.53 -22.14 -1.67
C ARG A 93 -11.77 -21.24 -1.71
N THR A 94 -11.61 -19.95 -1.45
CA THR A 94 -12.72 -18.99 -1.56
C THR A 94 -13.06 -18.65 -3.01
N GLN A 95 -12.15 -18.98 -3.95
CA GLN A 95 -12.30 -18.78 -5.38
C GLN A 95 -12.05 -20.10 -6.15
N PRO A 96 -12.95 -21.07 -6.08
CA PRO A 96 -12.73 -22.42 -6.63
C PRO A 96 -12.55 -22.47 -8.16
N SER A 97 -12.95 -21.42 -8.87
CA SER A 97 -12.71 -21.28 -10.32
C SER A 97 -11.39 -20.60 -10.66
N PHE A 98 -10.58 -20.22 -9.67
CA PHE A 98 -9.25 -19.69 -9.87
C PHE A 98 -8.21 -20.82 -9.69
N PRO A 99 -7.19 -20.94 -10.55
CA PRO A 99 -6.17 -21.98 -10.44
C PRO A 99 -5.27 -21.77 -9.23
N ASN A 100 -4.67 -22.86 -8.73
CA ASN A 100 -3.63 -22.74 -7.72
C ASN A 100 -2.34 -22.19 -8.33
N GLY A 101 -1.56 -21.43 -7.52
CA GLY A 101 -0.28 -20.86 -7.91
C GLY A 101 0.88 -21.67 -7.34
N VAL A 102 1.83 -22.08 -8.18
CA VAL A 102 3.11 -22.67 -7.75
C VAL A 102 4.21 -21.64 -8.02
N VAL A 103 4.74 -21.04 -6.96
CA VAL A 103 5.82 -20.06 -7.04
C VAL A 103 7.14 -20.79 -7.13
N VAL A 104 7.93 -20.49 -8.16
CA VAL A 104 9.21 -21.11 -8.44
C VAL A 104 10.31 -20.05 -8.53
N GLN A 105 11.54 -20.44 -8.17
CA GLN A 105 12.72 -19.58 -8.22
C GLN A 105 13.91 -20.33 -8.85
N ASN A 106 14.69 -19.64 -9.68
CA ASN A 106 15.92 -20.17 -10.23
C ASN A 106 17.17 -19.69 -9.46
N SER A 107 18.36 -20.17 -9.86
CA SER A 107 19.64 -19.78 -9.27
C SER A 107 20.01 -18.29 -9.46
N GLU A 108 19.38 -17.60 -10.41
CA GLU A 108 19.54 -16.15 -10.63
C GLU A 108 18.54 -15.32 -9.81
N TYR A 109 17.82 -15.95 -8.86
CA TYR A 109 16.77 -15.33 -8.04
C TYR A 109 15.58 -14.78 -8.84
N GLN A 110 15.38 -15.24 -10.08
CA GLN A 110 14.17 -14.93 -10.83
C GLN A 110 13.01 -15.73 -10.25
N VAL A 111 11.88 -15.07 -10.02
CA VAL A 111 10.68 -15.68 -9.45
C VAL A 111 9.58 -15.69 -10.49
N LYS A 112 8.88 -16.82 -10.62
CA LYS A 112 7.73 -16.99 -11.49
C LYS A 112 6.60 -17.70 -10.73
N THR A 113 5.35 -17.45 -11.14
CA THR A 113 4.19 -18.21 -10.66
C THR A 113 3.64 -19.02 -11.82
N ILE A 114 3.66 -20.34 -11.66
CA ILE A 114 3.04 -21.29 -12.59
C ILE A 114 1.64 -21.59 -12.09
N TYR A 115 0.64 -21.27 -12.89
CA TYR A 115 -0.76 -21.57 -12.56
C TYR A 115 -1.07 -23.01 -12.94
N VAL A 116 -1.74 -23.72 -12.04
CA VAL A 116 -2.07 -25.13 -12.19
C VAL A 116 -3.56 -25.33 -11.98
N ASP A 117 -4.21 -26.01 -12.92
CA ASP A 117 -5.58 -26.48 -12.76
C ASP A 117 -5.62 -27.56 -11.68
N GLN A 118 -6.17 -27.23 -10.53
CA GLN A 118 -6.25 -28.13 -9.37
C GLN A 118 -7.21 -29.32 -9.59
N TYR A 119 -8.04 -29.28 -10.63
CA TYR A 119 -8.96 -30.36 -10.96
C TYR A 119 -8.38 -31.30 -12.01
N ALA A 120 -7.74 -30.77 -13.04
CA ALA A 120 -7.10 -31.56 -14.10
C ALA A 120 -5.67 -31.98 -13.76
N GLY A 121 -5.01 -31.36 -12.78
CA GLY A 121 -3.61 -31.60 -12.43
C GLY A 121 -2.66 -31.19 -13.55
N LYS A 122 -2.99 -30.14 -14.33
CA LYS A 122 -2.26 -29.68 -15.50
C LYS A 122 -1.75 -28.26 -15.27
N ALA A 123 -0.50 -27.99 -15.59
CA ALA A 123 0.04 -26.63 -15.65
C ALA A 123 -0.60 -25.86 -16.81
N LEU A 124 -1.15 -24.69 -16.49
CA LEU A 124 -1.76 -23.76 -17.48
C LEU A 124 -0.72 -22.79 -18.03
N GLY A 125 0.35 -22.52 -17.28
CA GLY A 125 1.42 -21.61 -17.65
C GLY A 125 1.69 -20.50 -16.65
N GLU A 126 2.32 -19.42 -17.13
CA GLU A 126 2.68 -18.24 -16.36
C GLU A 126 2.09 -16.96 -16.99
N LEU A 127 1.78 -15.95 -16.19
CA LEU A 127 1.48 -14.62 -16.72
C LEU A 127 2.78 -14.02 -17.31
N LYS A 128 2.74 -13.73 -18.60
CA LYS A 128 3.86 -13.06 -19.27
C LYS A 128 4.07 -11.66 -18.71
N ASN A 129 5.31 -11.27 -18.53
CA ASN A 129 5.66 -9.92 -18.09
C ASN A 129 6.25 -9.13 -19.29
N PRO A 130 5.81 -7.88 -19.56
CA PRO A 130 4.77 -7.15 -18.82
C PRO A 130 3.34 -7.61 -19.14
N ASN A 131 2.48 -7.69 -18.13
CA ASN A 131 1.04 -7.86 -18.25
C ASN A 131 0.31 -6.56 -17.85
N PHE A 132 -1.00 -6.48 -18.11
CA PHE A 132 -1.77 -5.27 -17.86
C PHE A 132 -1.64 -4.77 -16.40
N PHE A 133 -1.91 -5.63 -15.43
CA PHE A 133 -1.84 -5.25 -14.02
C PHE A 133 -0.41 -5.07 -13.51
N GLY A 134 0.56 -5.73 -14.12
CA GLY A 134 1.98 -5.49 -13.87
C GLY A 134 2.38 -4.07 -14.28
N VAL A 135 1.95 -3.61 -15.46
CA VAL A 135 2.17 -2.22 -15.91
C VAL A 135 1.45 -1.21 -15.02
N VAL A 136 0.18 -1.48 -14.67
CA VAL A 136 -0.58 -0.61 -13.74
C VAL A 136 0.12 -0.50 -12.39
N LEU A 137 0.63 -1.61 -11.86
CA LEU A 137 1.37 -1.63 -10.59
C LEU A 137 2.70 -0.87 -10.70
N ASP A 138 3.43 -1.03 -11.80
CA ASP A 138 4.70 -0.33 -11.99
C ASP A 138 4.49 1.19 -12.12
N ILE A 139 3.45 1.64 -12.82
CA ILE A 139 3.08 3.06 -12.83
C ILE A 139 2.70 3.51 -11.41
N HIS A 140 1.90 2.73 -10.68
CA HIS A 140 1.42 3.07 -9.33
C HIS A 140 2.55 3.17 -8.32
N ALA A 141 3.44 2.20 -8.31
CA ALA A 141 4.47 2.07 -7.28
C ALA A 141 5.78 2.80 -7.61
N THR A 142 6.09 2.96 -8.92
CA THR A 142 7.40 3.44 -9.37
C THR A 142 7.34 4.50 -10.47
N LEU A 143 6.16 4.87 -10.97
CA LEU A 143 6.00 5.75 -12.16
C LEU A 143 6.82 5.24 -13.36
N MET A 144 7.02 3.92 -13.47
CA MET A 144 7.91 3.26 -14.44
C MET A 144 9.40 3.72 -14.34
N GLY A 145 9.79 4.36 -13.25
CA GLY A 145 11.12 4.93 -13.00
C GLY A 145 11.95 4.15 -11.97
N GLY A 146 11.57 2.91 -11.66
CA GLY A 146 12.28 2.06 -10.70
C GLY A 146 12.42 2.72 -9.32
N MET A 147 13.60 2.65 -8.71
CA MET A 147 13.83 3.20 -7.36
C MET A 147 13.63 4.72 -7.28
N ILE A 148 14.01 5.45 -8.33
CA ILE A 148 13.84 6.92 -8.37
C ILE A 148 12.35 7.27 -8.39
N GLY A 149 11.58 6.61 -9.25
CA GLY A 149 10.13 6.80 -9.29
C GLY A 149 9.44 6.40 -7.99
N ARG A 150 9.86 5.30 -7.36
CA ARG A 150 9.37 4.85 -6.05
C ARG A 150 9.61 5.90 -4.97
N PHE A 151 10.76 6.57 -4.95
CA PHE A 151 11.03 7.70 -4.06
C PHE A 151 10.04 8.85 -4.29
N PHE A 152 9.74 9.20 -5.56
CA PHE A 152 8.78 10.27 -5.86
C PHE A 152 7.34 9.90 -5.48
N VAL A 153 6.94 8.63 -5.61
CA VAL A 153 5.63 8.15 -5.13
C VAL A 153 5.56 8.27 -3.61
N GLU A 154 6.59 7.84 -2.88
CA GLU A 154 6.65 8.01 -1.43
C GLU A 154 6.60 9.48 -1.02
N LEU A 155 7.39 10.33 -1.67
CA LEU A 155 7.39 11.76 -1.43
C LEU A 155 5.99 12.36 -1.62
N ALA A 156 5.30 11.99 -2.71
CA ALA A 156 3.94 12.43 -2.97
C ALA A 156 2.96 11.94 -1.91
N THR A 157 3.09 10.70 -1.43
CA THR A 157 2.29 10.14 -0.34
C THR A 157 2.51 10.88 0.97
N CYS A 158 3.76 11.17 1.34
CA CYS A 158 4.09 11.95 2.53
C CYS A 158 3.46 13.35 2.49
N TRP A 159 3.58 14.03 1.34
CA TRP A 159 2.96 15.33 1.16
C TRP A 159 1.43 15.26 1.06
N ALA A 160 0.83 14.16 0.57
CA ALA A 160 -0.62 13.95 0.61
C ALA A 160 -1.13 13.81 2.05
N ILE A 161 -0.39 13.15 2.93
CA ILE A 161 -0.69 13.12 4.39
C ILE A 161 -0.63 14.53 4.97
N PHE A 162 0.39 15.32 4.64
CA PHE A 162 0.48 16.73 5.04
C PHE A 162 -0.72 17.54 4.54
N LEU A 163 -1.10 17.37 3.26
CA LEU A 163 -2.25 18.02 2.67
C LEU A 163 -3.56 17.63 3.36
N THR A 164 -3.70 16.38 3.75
CA THR A 164 -4.86 15.89 4.49
C THR A 164 -4.97 16.56 5.85
N VAL A 165 -3.90 16.58 6.63
CA VAL A 165 -3.86 17.24 7.96
C VAL A 165 -4.11 18.74 7.87
N THR A 166 -3.41 19.40 6.95
CA THR A 166 -3.58 20.86 6.75
C THR A 166 -4.93 21.20 6.14
N GLY A 167 -5.51 20.33 5.31
CA GLY A 167 -6.85 20.47 4.76
C GLY A 167 -7.93 20.44 5.84
N VAL A 168 -7.84 19.50 6.79
CA VAL A 168 -8.72 19.46 7.98
C VAL A 168 -8.60 20.74 8.79
N TYR A 169 -7.37 21.21 9.07
CA TYR A 169 -7.16 22.47 9.78
C TYR A 169 -7.78 23.67 9.04
N LEU A 170 -7.64 23.77 7.74
CA LEU A 170 -8.19 24.86 6.93
C LEU A 170 -9.71 24.83 6.83
N TRP A 171 -10.28 23.61 6.80
CA TRP A 171 -11.72 23.40 6.81
C TRP A 171 -12.33 23.69 8.18
N TRP A 172 -11.62 23.46 9.31
CA TRP A 172 -12.17 23.46 10.67
C TRP A 172 -13.15 24.60 10.90
N PRO A 173 -14.45 24.33 11.07
CA PRO A 173 -15.47 25.37 11.13
C PRO A 173 -15.56 25.98 12.53
N ARG A 174 -15.88 27.27 12.59
CA ARG A 174 -16.16 27.94 13.87
C ARG A 174 -17.49 27.49 14.47
N LYS A 175 -18.43 27.05 13.64
CA LYS A 175 -19.78 26.61 14.04
C LYS A 175 -20.13 25.34 13.25
N PHE A 176 -20.10 24.20 13.88
CA PHE A 176 -20.43 22.89 13.28
C PHE A 176 -21.91 22.74 12.94
N ALA A 177 -22.80 23.48 13.63
CA ALA A 177 -24.25 23.49 13.36
C ALA A 177 -24.62 24.08 11.98
N ARG A 178 -23.69 24.73 11.28
CA ARG A 178 -23.93 25.23 9.91
C ARG A 178 -23.91 24.09 8.92
N LEU A 179 -25.04 23.77 8.28
CA LEU A 179 -25.11 22.73 7.28
C LEU A 179 -24.39 23.13 5.98
N LYS A 180 -24.79 24.26 5.37
CA LYS A 180 -24.23 24.71 4.08
C LYS A 180 -22.83 25.32 4.23
N GLY A 181 -21.89 24.82 3.47
CA GLY A 181 -20.47 25.20 3.47
C GLY A 181 -19.63 24.60 4.58
N VAL A 182 -20.21 23.74 5.45
CA VAL A 182 -19.53 22.94 6.46
C VAL A 182 -19.70 21.44 6.20
N TRP A 183 -20.94 21.00 5.93
CA TRP A 183 -21.28 19.60 5.65
C TRP A 183 -21.90 19.39 4.28
N TRP A 184 -22.41 20.48 3.64
CA TRP A 184 -23.05 20.45 2.33
C TRP A 184 -22.59 21.59 1.44
N PRO A 185 -22.29 21.34 0.13
CA PRO A 185 -21.80 22.37 -0.79
C PRO A 185 -22.83 23.47 -1.06
N ARG A 186 -22.33 24.69 -1.31
CA ARG A 186 -23.16 25.86 -1.66
C ARG A 186 -23.24 26.00 -3.17
N PHE A 187 -23.99 25.12 -3.84
CA PHE A 187 -24.07 25.04 -5.30
C PHE A 187 -24.53 26.32 -6.01
N ARG A 188 -25.22 27.23 -5.29
CA ARG A 188 -25.70 28.52 -5.83
C ARG A 188 -24.74 29.68 -5.57
N ALA A 189 -23.54 29.42 -5.06
CA ALA A 189 -22.52 30.45 -4.80
C ALA A 189 -21.68 30.70 -6.08
N GLN A 190 -20.72 31.64 -5.98
CA GLN A 190 -19.75 31.88 -7.05
C GLN A 190 -18.92 30.63 -7.32
N ASN A 191 -18.48 30.43 -8.57
CA ASN A 191 -17.75 29.24 -9.02
C ASN A 191 -16.60 28.84 -8.11
N TYR A 192 -15.77 29.80 -7.66
CA TYR A 192 -14.69 29.52 -6.72
C TYR A 192 -15.19 28.88 -5.43
N VAL A 193 -16.30 29.39 -4.88
CA VAL A 193 -16.88 28.87 -3.62
C VAL A 193 -17.44 27.47 -3.81
N VAL A 194 -18.08 27.21 -4.95
CA VAL A 194 -18.58 25.86 -5.28
C VAL A 194 -17.45 24.86 -5.38
N VAL A 195 -16.41 25.14 -6.18
CA VAL A 195 -15.25 24.25 -6.36
C VAL A 195 -14.51 24.03 -5.03
N ARG A 196 -14.35 25.09 -4.23
CA ARG A 196 -13.73 24.98 -2.89
C ARG A 196 -14.57 24.08 -1.97
N ASP A 197 -15.89 24.27 -1.93
CA ASP A 197 -16.76 23.47 -1.06
C ASP A 197 -16.75 22.00 -1.51
N ILE A 198 -16.76 21.72 -2.80
CA ILE A 198 -16.62 20.35 -3.34
C ILE A 198 -15.28 19.76 -2.91
N HIS A 199 -14.14 20.45 -3.19
CA HIS A 199 -12.82 20.01 -2.79
C HIS A 199 -12.76 19.67 -1.29
N THR A 200 -13.19 20.59 -0.46
CA THR A 200 -13.11 20.45 0.99
C THR A 200 -13.99 19.32 1.52
N LEU A 201 -15.25 19.26 1.08
CA LEU A 201 -16.22 18.34 1.66
C LEU A 201 -16.01 16.90 1.19
N THR A 202 -15.62 16.67 -0.07
CA THR A 202 -15.28 15.32 -0.53
C THR A 202 -14.06 14.77 0.23
N GLY A 203 -13.06 15.62 0.51
CA GLY A 203 -11.92 15.25 1.35
C GLY A 203 -12.32 14.93 2.80
N ILE A 204 -13.23 15.70 3.40
CA ILE A 204 -13.69 15.49 4.79
C ILE A 204 -14.58 14.25 4.91
N TRP A 205 -15.51 14.03 3.99
CA TRP A 205 -16.40 12.87 4.04
C TRP A 205 -15.67 11.55 3.93
N LEU A 206 -14.60 11.50 3.12
CA LEU A 206 -13.81 10.30 2.92
C LEU A 206 -12.51 10.26 3.76
N LEU A 207 -12.33 11.24 4.66
CA LEU A 207 -11.10 11.39 5.45
C LEU A 207 -10.59 10.10 6.10
N PRO A 208 -11.41 9.28 6.78
CA PRO A 208 -10.92 8.06 7.41
C PRO A 208 -10.34 7.07 6.38
N VAL A 209 -11.02 6.92 5.23
CA VAL A 209 -10.58 6.01 4.15
C VAL A 209 -9.32 6.55 3.47
N LEU A 210 -9.25 7.86 3.21
CA LEU A 210 -8.06 8.50 2.63
C LEU A 210 -6.83 8.32 3.53
N ILE A 211 -6.98 8.49 4.84
CA ILE A 211 -5.89 8.25 5.80
C ILE A 211 -5.46 6.78 5.77
N LEU A 212 -6.39 5.83 5.75
CA LEU A 212 -6.07 4.40 5.68
C LEU A 212 -5.30 4.06 4.41
N ILE A 213 -5.73 4.55 3.25
CA ILE A 213 -5.04 4.32 1.97
C ILE A 213 -3.62 4.89 2.01
N LEU A 214 -3.45 6.14 2.46
CA LEU A 214 -2.15 6.82 2.48
C LEU A 214 -1.18 6.17 3.48
N VAL A 215 -1.64 5.90 4.71
CA VAL A 215 -0.79 5.34 5.77
C VAL A 215 -0.42 3.89 5.46
N SER A 216 -1.38 3.06 5.02
CA SER A 216 -1.06 1.67 4.64
C SER A 216 -0.11 1.60 3.44
N GLY A 217 -0.19 2.56 2.51
CA GLY A 217 0.72 2.68 1.37
C GLY A 217 2.19 2.92 1.76
N LEU A 218 2.44 3.60 2.89
CA LEU A 218 3.81 3.84 3.37
C LEU A 218 4.57 2.55 3.67
N ILE A 219 3.89 1.48 4.11
CA ILE A 219 4.53 0.19 4.40
C ILE A 219 5.20 -0.41 3.14
N PHE A 220 4.66 -0.12 1.96
CA PHE A 220 5.18 -0.57 0.68
C PHE A 220 6.15 0.42 0.02
N SER A 221 6.43 1.56 0.65
CA SER A 221 7.27 2.61 0.10
C SER A 221 8.77 2.32 0.24
N LEU A 222 9.64 3.18 -0.31
CA LEU A 222 11.08 2.93 -0.38
C LEU A 222 11.76 3.16 0.97
N VAL A 223 11.70 4.39 1.49
CA VAL A 223 12.46 4.80 2.69
C VAL A 223 11.70 4.43 3.96
N TRP A 224 10.42 4.82 4.01
CA TRP A 224 9.58 4.55 5.18
C TRP A 224 9.32 3.06 5.36
N GLY A 225 8.97 2.37 4.26
CA GLY A 225 8.76 0.92 4.28
C GLY A 225 10.02 0.16 4.67
N ALA A 226 11.19 0.49 4.08
CA ALA A 226 12.45 -0.11 4.47
C ALA A 226 12.80 0.15 5.95
N SER A 227 12.54 1.36 6.46
CA SER A 227 12.74 1.69 7.88
C SER A 227 11.83 0.87 8.79
N TYR A 228 10.54 0.75 8.43
CA TYR A 228 9.56 -0.05 9.15
C TYR A 228 9.98 -1.54 9.20
N HIS A 229 10.31 -2.13 8.06
CA HIS A 229 10.72 -3.53 7.99
C HIS A 229 12.08 -3.76 8.66
N GLY A 230 13.00 -2.79 8.59
CA GLY A 230 14.27 -2.84 9.32
C GLY A 230 14.07 -2.88 10.83
N VAL A 231 13.19 -2.04 11.37
CA VAL A 231 12.83 -2.08 12.81
C VAL A 231 12.16 -3.40 13.16
N ALA A 232 11.22 -3.88 12.34
CA ALA A 232 10.56 -5.16 12.57
C ALA A 232 11.55 -6.34 12.58
N PHE A 233 12.58 -6.30 11.73
CA PHE A 233 13.64 -7.31 11.70
C PHE A 233 14.49 -7.26 12.97
N VAL A 234 14.98 -6.09 13.37
CA VAL A 234 15.84 -5.92 14.57
C VAL A 234 15.10 -6.24 15.88
N THR A 235 13.77 -6.10 15.88
CA THR A 235 12.93 -6.39 17.07
C THR A 235 12.31 -7.80 17.05
N ASP A 236 12.79 -8.70 16.17
CA ASP A 236 12.30 -10.06 15.99
C ASP A 236 10.78 -10.15 15.71
N ALA A 237 10.21 -9.07 15.18
CA ALA A 237 8.76 -9.05 14.89
C ALA A 237 8.34 -10.07 13.81
N TYR A 238 9.29 -10.59 13.05
CA TYR A 238 9.10 -11.61 12.02
C TYR A 238 9.78 -12.95 12.35
N ALA A 239 10.13 -13.18 13.62
CA ALA A 239 10.93 -14.35 14.03
C ALA A 239 10.30 -15.68 13.54
N VAL A 240 8.98 -15.85 13.63
CA VAL A 240 8.28 -17.05 13.15
C VAL A 240 8.49 -17.31 11.65
N ARG A 241 8.70 -16.27 10.86
CA ARG A 241 8.89 -16.37 9.40
C ARG A 241 10.36 -16.51 9.00
N PHE A 242 11.26 -15.79 9.70
CA PHE A 242 12.69 -15.76 9.35
C PHE A 242 13.55 -16.74 10.15
N ASP A 243 13.11 -17.12 11.36
CA ASP A 243 13.74 -18.13 12.18
C ASP A 243 12.69 -19.09 12.79
N PRO A 244 11.98 -19.87 11.92
CA PRO A 244 11.01 -20.82 12.39
C PRO A 244 11.67 -21.96 13.14
N PRO A 245 10.93 -22.72 14.00
CA PRO A 245 11.40 -23.99 14.52
C PRO A 245 11.92 -24.91 13.43
N LYS A 246 13.10 -25.48 13.64
CA LYS A 246 13.81 -26.29 12.64
C LYS A 246 13.39 -27.74 12.70
N SER A 247 13.31 -28.36 11.54
CA SER A 247 13.15 -29.82 11.40
C SER A 247 14.43 -30.53 11.77
N VAL A 248 14.28 -31.71 12.41
CA VAL A 248 15.40 -32.58 12.73
C VAL A 248 15.48 -33.68 11.65
N PRO A 249 16.56 -33.77 10.87
CA PRO A 249 16.70 -34.82 9.87
C PRO A 249 16.68 -36.20 10.52
N ILE A 250 15.71 -37.02 10.15
CA ILE A 250 15.59 -38.42 10.61
C ILE A 250 16.17 -39.35 9.53
N ASP A 251 15.77 -39.13 8.27
CA ASP A 251 16.29 -39.76 7.08
C ASP A 251 16.07 -38.79 5.90
N VAL A 252 17.15 -38.49 5.18
CA VAL A 252 17.13 -37.48 4.09
C VAL A 252 16.30 -37.94 2.89
N SER A 253 15.94 -39.22 2.81
CA SER A 253 15.21 -39.81 1.69
C SER A 253 13.68 -39.67 1.78
N THR A 254 13.12 -39.30 2.95
CA THR A 254 11.66 -39.27 3.17
C THR A 254 11.22 -37.92 3.70
N THR A 255 10.87 -37.01 2.81
CA THR A 255 10.12 -35.78 3.18
C THR A 255 8.62 -36.04 3.20
N ALA A 256 7.90 -35.40 4.11
CA ALA A 256 6.45 -35.45 4.15
C ALA A 256 5.84 -34.94 2.83
N SER A 257 4.78 -35.61 2.35
CA SER A 257 4.07 -35.14 1.15
C SER A 257 3.33 -33.84 1.42
N LEU A 258 3.18 -33.00 0.38
CA LEU A 258 2.40 -31.77 0.50
C LEU A 258 0.95 -32.02 0.89
N ASP A 259 0.38 -33.14 0.47
CA ASP A 259 -0.96 -33.54 0.86
C ASP A 259 -1.03 -33.87 2.35
N SER A 260 0.00 -34.52 2.93
CA SER A 260 0.04 -34.77 4.39
C SER A 260 0.22 -33.46 5.18
N ILE A 261 1.07 -32.54 4.71
CA ILE A 261 1.23 -31.20 5.29
C ILE A 261 -0.10 -30.45 5.27
N TRP A 262 -0.79 -30.46 4.12
CA TRP A 262 -2.11 -29.84 3.99
C TRP A 262 -3.14 -30.43 4.95
N MET A 263 -3.25 -31.77 5.02
CA MET A 263 -4.21 -32.44 5.90
C MET A 263 -3.92 -32.12 7.37
N ASN A 264 -2.66 -32.17 7.78
CA ASN A 264 -2.27 -31.89 9.16
C ASN A 264 -2.56 -30.43 9.52
N ALA A 265 -2.10 -29.48 8.71
CA ALA A 265 -2.37 -28.05 8.92
C ALA A 265 -3.89 -27.75 8.96
N ASN A 266 -4.68 -28.35 8.07
CA ASN A 266 -6.14 -28.18 8.03
C ASN A 266 -6.84 -28.78 9.24
N GLY A 267 -6.26 -29.81 9.89
CA GLY A 267 -6.74 -30.38 11.16
C GLY A 267 -6.61 -29.39 12.33
N HIS A 268 -5.66 -28.48 12.30
CA HIS A 268 -5.44 -27.46 13.32
C HIS A 268 -6.18 -26.14 13.03
N ARG A 269 -6.38 -25.82 11.77
CA ARG A 269 -7.07 -24.61 11.31
C ARG A 269 -7.70 -24.84 9.94
N GLU A 270 -8.98 -24.50 9.78
CA GLU A 270 -9.61 -24.52 8.46
C GLU A 270 -8.86 -23.58 7.50
N LEU A 271 -8.31 -24.17 6.44
CA LEU A 271 -7.48 -23.48 5.45
C LEU A 271 -8.38 -22.97 4.31
N GLN A 272 -8.33 -21.66 4.07
CA GLN A 272 -9.09 -21.00 3.01
C GLN A 272 -8.16 -20.38 1.95
N ARG A 273 -7.53 -19.23 2.27
CA ARG A 273 -6.44 -18.66 1.48
C ARG A 273 -5.14 -19.04 2.15
N THR A 274 -4.35 -19.84 1.49
CA THR A 274 -3.21 -20.49 2.12
C THR A 274 -2.00 -20.43 1.22
N SER A 275 -0.87 -20.04 1.79
CA SER A 275 0.45 -20.16 1.18
C SER A 275 1.27 -21.18 1.96
N ILE A 276 1.72 -22.24 1.29
CA ILE A 276 2.60 -23.27 1.85
C ILE A 276 4.01 -22.97 1.34
N HIS A 277 4.89 -22.49 2.21
CA HIS A 277 6.29 -22.30 1.91
C HIS A 277 7.04 -23.64 2.10
N LEU A 278 7.75 -24.06 1.07
CA LEU A 278 8.47 -25.33 1.05
C LEU A 278 9.87 -25.20 1.66
N PRO A 279 10.35 -26.19 2.39
CA PRO A 279 11.74 -26.24 2.87
C PRO A 279 12.72 -26.29 1.69
N GLN A 280 13.82 -25.55 1.79
CA GLN A 280 14.89 -25.51 0.78
C GLN A 280 16.16 -26.23 1.26
N HIS A 281 16.31 -26.43 2.58
CA HIS A 281 17.45 -27.09 3.19
C HIS A 281 17.01 -28.15 4.19
N ALA A 282 17.92 -29.06 4.55
CA ALA A 282 17.63 -30.22 5.40
C ALA A 282 17.11 -29.86 6.81
N GLN A 283 17.33 -28.67 7.31
CA GLN A 283 16.82 -28.22 8.62
C GLN A 283 15.62 -27.30 8.53
N ASP A 284 15.18 -26.94 7.32
CA ASP A 284 14.01 -26.08 7.16
C ASP A 284 12.75 -26.83 7.50
N SER A 285 11.71 -26.08 7.78
CA SER A 285 10.35 -26.61 8.06
C SER A 285 9.37 -26.06 7.02
N PHE A 286 8.26 -26.73 6.82
CA PHE A 286 7.13 -26.12 6.11
C PHE A 286 6.56 -24.98 6.93
N ILE A 287 6.29 -23.83 6.27
CA ILE A 287 5.56 -22.72 6.89
C ILE A 287 4.24 -22.58 6.14
N VAL A 288 3.12 -22.77 6.85
CA VAL A 288 1.78 -22.61 6.30
C VAL A 288 1.18 -21.32 6.86
N GLU A 289 1.01 -20.34 5.96
CA GLU A 289 0.32 -19.09 6.27
C GLU A 289 -1.10 -19.15 5.73
N THR A 290 -2.10 -18.93 6.57
CA THR A 290 -3.50 -18.90 6.12
C THR A 290 -4.13 -17.55 6.38
N GLY A 291 -4.85 -17.01 5.38
CA GLY A 291 -5.63 -15.79 5.51
C GLY A 291 -6.93 -16.00 6.25
N GLY A 292 -7.37 -15.01 7.04
CA GLY A 292 -8.64 -15.06 7.76
C GLY A 292 -9.84 -14.60 6.93
N ASN A 293 -11.04 -14.86 7.46
CA ASN A 293 -12.31 -14.46 6.85
C ASN A 293 -12.46 -12.94 6.65
N LEU A 294 -11.75 -12.15 7.44
CA LEU A 294 -11.77 -10.68 7.38
C LEU A 294 -10.68 -10.09 6.47
N GLY A 295 -10.03 -10.90 5.63
CA GLY A 295 -9.12 -10.41 4.59
C GLY A 295 -7.70 -10.06 5.04
N ALA A 296 -7.28 -10.33 6.29
CA ALA A 296 -5.87 -10.25 6.68
C ALA A 296 -5.04 -11.17 5.79
N SER A 297 -3.84 -10.74 5.40
CA SER A 297 -2.95 -11.51 4.52
C SER A 297 -2.51 -12.82 5.16
N ALA A 298 -2.29 -12.82 6.48
CA ALA A 298 -2.10 -14.03 7.28
C ALA A 298 -2.85 -13.87 8.60
N SER A 299 -3.70 -14.84 8.95
CA SER A 299 -4.38 -14.88 10.25
C SER A 299 -3.71 -15.86 11.21
N ASP A 300 -3.15 -16.92 10.68
CA ASP A 300 -2.44 -17.96 11.43
C ASP A 300 -1.17 -18.35 10.67
N VAL A 301 -0.14 -18.68 11.43
CA VAL A 301 1.11 -19.26 10.93
C VAL A 301 1.32 -20.60 11.62
N LEU A 302 1.42 -21.67 10.83
CA LEU A 302 1.72 -23.01 11.30
C LEU A 302 3.11 -23.40 10.76
N VAL A 303 3.94 -23.99 11.59
CA VAL A 303 5.24 -24.54 11.20
C VAL A 303 5.17 -26.05 11.40
N LEU A 304 5.47 -26.80 10.34
CA LEU A 304 5.41 -28.26 10.36
C LEU A 304 6.77 -28.86 10.01
N ASP A 305 7.12 -29.95 10.67
CA ASP A 305 8.34 -30.69 10.40
C ASP A 305 8.35 -31.24 8.97
N GLN A 306 9.48 -31.06 8.26
CA GLN A 306 9.53 -31.46 6.85
C GLN A 306 9.58 -32.98 6.62
N TYR A 307 9.92 -33.76 7.65
CA TYR A 307 10.06 -35.22 7.54
C TYR A 307 8.81 -35.94 8.04
N SER A 308 8.35 -35.62 9.26
CA SER A 308 7.17 -36.26 9.87
C SER A 308 5.86 -35.58 9.47
N GLY A 309 5.89 -34.30 9.12
CA GLY A 309 4.70 -33.48 8.91
C GLY A 309 4.04 -33.02 10.23
N ASP A 310 4.67 -33.28 11.39
CA ASP A 310 4.11 -32.92 12.68
C ASP A 310 4.13 -31.42 12.91
N LEU A 311 3.16 -30.91 13.66
CA LEU A 311 3.08 -29.50 14.01
C LEU A 311 4.15 -29.13 15.04
N LEU A 312 5.07 -28.25 14.66
CA LEU A 312 6.13 -27.70 15.53
C LEU A 312 5.68 -26.41 16.21
N LEU A 313 4.89 -25.59 15.54
CA LEU A 313 4.41 -24.31 16.07
C LEU A 313 3.10 -23.91 15.40
N HIS A 314 2.18 -23.39 16.20
CA HIS A 314 0.98 -22.68 15.72
C HIS A 314 0.88 -21.33 16.41
N LYS A 315 0.84 -20.25 15.63
CA LYS A 315 0.64 -18.88 16.11
C LYS A 315 -0.53 -18.25 15.39
N ARG A 316 -1.47 -17.71 16.16
CA ARG A 316 -2.55 -16.87 15.62
C ARG A 316 -2.01 -15.44 15.36
N LEU A 317 -2.66 -14.73 14.46
CA LEU A 317 -2.30 -13.32 14.17
C LEU A 317 -2.24 -12.47 15.44
N SER A 318 -3.18 -12.65 16.38
CA SER A 318 -3.23 -11.93 17.66
C SER A 318 -2.07 -12.23 18.61
N GLU A 319 -1.36 -13.33 18.40
CA GLU A 319 -0.21 -13.77 19.19
C GLU A 319 1.12 -13.33 18.57
N LEU A 320 1.08 -12.81 17.33
CA LEU A 320 2.26 -12.27 16.67
C LEU A 320 2.59 -10.86 17.20
N PRO A 321 3.85 -10.44 17.12
CA PRO A 321 4.24 -9.06 17.45
C PRO A 321 3.40 -8.03 16.68
N VAL A 322 3.15 -6.87 17.28
CA VAL A 322 2.27 -5.81 16.72
C VAL A 322 2.69 -5.39 15.30
N MET A 323 3.99 -5.33 15.02
CA MET A 323 4.45 -4.98 13.67
C MET A 323 4.10 -6.05 12.63
N ALA A 324 4.15 -7.33 12.98
CA ALA A 324 3.69 -8.41 12.11
C ALA A 324 2.16 -8.33 11.85
N GLN A 325 1.38 -8.03 12.90
CA GLN A 325 -0.05 -7.79 12.76
C GLN A 325 -0.36 -6.63 11.81
N ILE A 326 0.32 -5.49 11.97
CA ILE A 326 0.18 -4.31 11.09
C ILE A 326 0.52 -4.68 9.65
N THR A 327 1.63 -5.42 9.43
CA THR A 327 2.03 -5.87 8.09
C THR A 327 0.96 -6.76 7.44
N SER A 328 0.38 -7.69 8.20
CA SER A 328 -0.68 -8.56 7.69
C SER A 328 -1.95 -7.81 7.27
N TRP A 329 -2.26 -6.69 7.92
CA TRP A 329 -3.39 -5.84 7.58
C TRP A 329 -3.08 -4.75 6.54
N ALA A 330 -1.80 -4.44 6.31
CA ALA A 330 -1.41 -3.33 5.45
C ALA A 330 -1.97 -3.44 4.03
N TYR A 331 -1.80 -4.61 3.38
CA TYR A 331 -2.29 -4.83 2.02
C TYR A 331 -3.83 -4.81 1.94
N PRO A 332 -4.58 -5.55 2.78
CA PRO A 332 -6.04 -5.49 2.79
C PRO A 332 -6.60 -4.07 2.98
N PHE A 333 -6.00 -3.27 3.86
CA PHE A 333 -6.40 -1.88 4.02
C PHE A 333 -5.98 -0.99 2.85
N HIS A 334 -4.86 -1.31 2.19
CA HIS A 334 -4.41 -0.51 1.05
C HIS A 334 -5.29 -0.70 -0.18
N VAL A 335 -5.72 -1.94 -0.44
CA VAL A 335 -6.58 -2.27 -1.61
C VAL A 335 -8.07 -2.37 -1.29
N GLY A 336 -8.47 -2.17 -0.02
CA GLY A 336 -9.88 -2.22 0.40
C GLY A 336 -10.51 -3.61 0.37
N SER A 337 -9.74 -4.69 0.54
CA SER A 337 -10.27 -6.05 0.47
C SER A 337 -10.84 -6.60 1.79
N VAL A 338 -10.86 -5.79 2.87
CA VAL A 338 -11.19 -6.21 4.24
C VAL A 338 -12.58 -6.87 4.36
N LEU A 339 -13.61 -6.27 3.76
CA LEU A 339 -14.98 -6.79 3.73
C LEU A 339 -15.43 -7.10 2.29
N GLY A 340 -14.53 -7.58 1.47
CA GLY A 340 -14.81 -7.96 0.08
C GLY A 340 -15.25 -6.79 -0.80
N ILE A 341 -16.25 -7.01 -1.66
CA ILE A 341 -16.70 -6.06 -2.67
C ILE A 341 -17.18 -4.72 -2.08
N THR A 342 -17.80 -4.73 -0.90
CA THR A 342 -18.34 -3.54 -0.27
C THR A 342 -17.24 -2.52 0.04
N THR A 343 -16.15 -2.96 0.68
CA THR A 343 -15.02 -2.07 0.96
C THR A 343 -14.27 -1.70 -0.30
N LYS A 344 -14.13 -2.58 -1.28
CA LYS A 344 -13.52 -2.26 -2.59
C LYS A 344 -14.25 -1.12 -3.30
N ILE A 345 -15.58 -1.08 -3.28
CA ILE A 345 -16.37 0.02 -3.86
C ILE A 345 -16.07 1.33 -3.11
N ILE A 346 -16.01 1.31 -1.78
CA ILE A 346 -15.66 2.50 -0.98
C ILE A 346 -14.24 2.98 -1.33
N TRP A 347 -13.27 2.05 -1.48
CA TRP A 347 -11.89 2.37 -1.87
C TRP A 347 -11.79 2.91 -3.30
N LEU A 348 -12.57 2.36 -4.24
CA LEU A 348 -12.68 2.92 -5.58
C LEU A 348 -13.13 4.38 -5.54
N VAL A 349 -14.23 4.66 -4.82
CA VAL A 349 -14.76 6.02 -4.68
C VAL A 349 -13.71 6.93 -4.01
N ALA A 350 -13.06 6.47 -2.96
CA ALA A 350 -12.01 7.24 -2.29
C ALA A 350 -10.79 7.51 -3.19
N SER A 351 -10.35 6.54 -3.98
CA SER A 351 -9.27 6.71 -4.95
C SER A 351 -9.64 7.70 -6.07
N LEU A 352 -10.87 7.63 -6.57
CA LEU A 352 -11.37 8.60 -7.55
C LEU A 352 -11.49 10.01 -6.96
N VAL A 353 -11.93 10.15 -5.71
CA VAL A 353 -11.91 11.43 -5.01
C VAL A 353 -10.49 11.92 -4.80
N LEU A 354 -9.54 11.06 -4.44
CA LEU A 354 -8.14 11.43 -4.31
C LEU A 354 -7.55 11.90 -5.66
N ALA A 355 -7.94 11.28 -6.77
CA ALA A 355 -7.61 11.76 -8.13
C ALA A 355 -8.27 13.11 -8.48
N PHE A 356 -9.47 13.37 -7.94
CA PHE A 356 -10.21 14.60 -8.17
C PHE A 356 -9.67 15.79 -7.35
N MET A 357 -9.03 15.56 -6.21
CA MET A 357 -8.44 16.62 -5.37
C MET A 357 -7.44 17.51 -6.12
N PRO A 358 -6.45 16.98 -6.86
CA PRO A 358 -5.58 17.78 -7.73
C PRO A 358 -6.33 18.65 -8.73
N ILE A 359 -7.33 18.09 -9.39
CA ILE A 359 -8.12 18.78 -10.42
C ILE A 359 -8.85 19.98 -9.81
N THR A 360 -9.56 19.78 -8.70
CA THR A 360 -10.26 20.86 -8.00
C THR A 360 -9.32 21.90 -7.40
N GLY A 361 -8.16 21.47 -6.89
CA GLY A 361 -7.10 22.34 -6.38
C GLY A 361 -6.56 23.26 -7.49
N ILE A 362 -6.22 22.70 -8.64
CA ILE A 362 -5.76 23.44 -9.82
C ILE A 362 -6.88 24.37 -10.35
N ALA A 363 -8.12 23.90 -10.42
CA ALA A 363 -9.26 24.71 -10.84
C ALA A 363 -9.44 25.93 -9.91
N MET A 364 -9.36 25.78 -8.60
CA MET A 364 -9.41 26.90 -7.65
C MET A 364 -8.26 27.89 -7.89
N TRP A 365 -7.06 27.39 -8.17
CA TRP A 365 -5.92 28.25 -8.50
C TRP A 365 -6.18 29.05 -9.77
N LEU A 366 -6.61 28.40 -10.86
CA LEU A 366 -6.89 29.05 -12.15
C LEU A 366 -8.00 30.10 -12.05
N ILE A 367 -9.08 29.83 -11.32
CA ILE A 367 -10.20 30.78 -11.11
C ILE A 367 -9.73 32.03 -10.34
N ARG A 368 -8.78 31.87 -9.41
CA ARG A 368 -8.31 32.95 -8.53
C ARG A 368 -7.14 33.77 -9.11
N ARG A 369 -6.34 33.20 -10.00
CA ARG A 369 -5.18 33.90 -10.55
C ARG A 369 -5.61 35.14 -11.32
N ARG A 370 -4.86 36.23 -11.16
CA ARG A 370 -5.05 37.44 -11.99
C ARG A 370 -4.47 37.17 -13.39
N PRO A 371 -5.04 37.77 -14.45
CA PRO A 371 -4.44 37.75 -15.79
C PRO A 371 -2.95 38.13 -15.74
N HIS A 372 -2.15 37.48 -16.56
CA HIS A 372 -0.70 37.70 -16.68
C HIS A 372 0.13 37.51 -15.40
N THR A 373 -0.39 36.79 -14.40
CA THR A 373 0.35 36.41 -13.19
C THR A 373 0.24 34.90 -12.95
N LEU A 374 1.28 34.31 -12.34
CA LEU A 374 1.21 32.90 -11.88
C LEU A 374 0.29 32.73 -10.67
N GLY A 375 -0.07 33.84 -9.98
CA GLY A 375 -0.97 33.81 -8.84
C GLY A 375 -0.46 33.02 -7.62
N PHE A 376 0.85 32.77 -7.53
CA PHE A 376 1.44 32.14 -6.33
C PHE A 376 1.31 33.02 -5.10
N PRO A 377 1.06 32.42 -3.92
CA PRO A 377 1.01 33.18 -2.67
C PRO A 377 2.36 33.81 -2.36
N ARG A 378 2.36 35.13 -2.07
CA ARG A 378 3.57 35.84 -1.65
C ARG A 378 4.13 35.25 -0.37
N ALA A 379 5.45 35.25 -0.24
CA ALA A 379 6.13 34.93 1.02
C ALA A 379 5.63 35.83 2.15
N TYR A 380 5.63 35.32 3.35
CA TYR A 380 5.22 36.06 4.55
C TYR A 380 6.50 36.41 5.31
N GLU A 381 6.73 37.69 5.55
CA GLU A 381 7.98 38.21 6.12
C GLU A 381 8.11 38.01 7.64
N ALA A 382 7.06 37.50 8.32
CA ALA A 382 7.13 37.25 9.75
C ALA A 382 7.94 35.99 10.07
N ALA A 383 8.78 36.07 11.11
CA ALA A 383 9.56 34.95 11.60
C ALA A 383 8.67 33.75 11.96
N THR A 384 9.04 32.56 11.51
CA THR A 384 8.34 31.30 11.82
C THR A 384 8.52 30.96 13.31
N PRO A 385 7.45 30.75 14.10
CA PRO A 385 7.58 30.41 15.51
C PRO A 385 8.34 29.10 15.72
N LYS A 386 9.16 29.01 16.77
CA LYS A 386 10.01 27.85 17.09
C LYS A 386 9.20 26.53 17.20
N TRP A 387 8.01 26.61 17.81
CA TRP A 387 7.13 25.43 17.90
C TRP A 387 6.70 24.88 16.54
N LEU A 388 6.49 25.76 15.55
CA LEU A 388 6.11 25.32 14.20
C LEU A 388 7.31 24.71 13.46
N VAL A 389 8.52 25.26 13.67
CA VAL A 389 9.77 24.62 13.20
C VAL A 389 9.93 23.24 13.81
N PHE A 390 9.69 23.10 15.12
CA PHE A 390 9.71 21.81 15.80
C PHE A 390 8.72 20.80 15.15
N LEU A 391 7.47 21.21 14.89
CA LEU A 391 6.50 20.35 14.23
C LEU A 391 6.93 19.97 12.81
N MET A 392 7.58 20.87 12.05
CA MET A 392 8.11 20.54 10.73
C MET A 392 9.26 19.52 10.81
N VAL A 393 10.15 19.65 11.80
CA VAL A 393 11.22 18.68 12.04
C VAL A 393 10.62 17.33 12.42
N MET A 394 9.67 17.29 13.34
CA MET A 394 8.97 16.05 13.72
C MET A 394 8.26 15.40 12.53
N PHE A 395 7.60 16.19 11.71
CA PHE A 395 7.00 15.71 10.45
C PHE A 395 8.05 15.09 9.53
N GLY A 396 9.20 15.74 9.37
CA GLY A 396 10.31 15.23 8.54
C GLY A 396 10.98 13.97 9.10
N VAL A 397 10.99 13.79 10.44
CA VAL A 397 11.48 12.57 11.09
C VAL A 397 10.50 11.41 10.89
N VAL A 398 9.21 11.66 11.08
CA VAL A 398 8.15 10.63 10.92
C VAL A 398 7.97 10.25 9.46
N LEU A 399 8.15 11.20 8.52
CA LEU A 399 8.02 11.02 7.08
C LEU A 399 9.33 11.44 6.37
N PRO A 400 10.37 10.57 6.37
CA PRO A 400 11.73 10.94 5.97
C PRO A 400 11.86 11.50 4.55
N ALA A 401 11.10 10.98 3.59
CA ALA A 401 11.10 11.50 2.22
C ALA A 401 10.65 12.98 2.15
N ALA A 402 9.63 13.36 2.93
CA ALA A 402 9.26 14.77 3.07
C ALA A 402 10.32 15.57 3.82
N GLY A 403 10.97 14.97 4.83
CA GLY A 403 12.07 15.57 5.59
C GLY A 403 13.22 16.02 4.70
N VAL A 404 13.61 15.21 3.71
CA VAL A 404 14.63 15.56 2.73
C VAL A 404 14.27 16.85 1.98
N THR A 405 13.04 16.99 1.51
CA THR A 405 12.61 18.21 0.79
C THR A 405 12.54 19.43 1.70
N LEU A 406 12.15 19.27 2.96
CA LEU A 406 12.17 20.34 3.96
C LEU A 406 13.61 20.79 4.27
N ALA A 407 14.54 19.84 4.40
CA ALA A 407 15.96 20.14 4.63
C ALA A 407 16.57 20.89 3.44
N VAL A 408 16.28 20.47 2.20
CA VAL A 408 16.72 21.17 0.97
C VAL A 408 16.15 22.59 0.91
N ALA A 409 14.87 22.78 1.23
CA ALA A 409 14.25 24.10 1.27
C ALA A 409 14.90 25.00 2.33
N ALA A 410 15.15 24.49 3.52
CA ALA A 410 15.81 25.22 4.60
C ALA A 410 17.26 25.59 4.26
N MET A 411 18.03 24.68 3.65
CA MET A 411 19.39 24.95 3.18
C MET A 411 19.42 26.04 2.11
N ARG A 412 18.48 26.01 1.17
CA ARG A 412 18.37 27.04 0.14
C ARG A 412 18.06 28.41 0.74
N GLU A 413 17.11 28.52 1.67
CA GLU A 413 16.77 29.77 2.35
C GLU A 413 17.98 30.31 3.14
N TRP A 414 18.67 29.42 3.88
CA TRP A 414 19.88 29.79 4.61
C TRP A 414 21.00 30.31 3.69
N TRP A 415 21.20 29.68 2.52
CA TRP A 415 22.22 30.12 1.56
C TRP A 415 21.88 31.47 0.90
N VAL A 416 20.58 31.68 0.57
CA VAL A 416 20.12 32.98 0.00
C VAL A 416 20.17 34.09 1.01
N SER A 417 19.93 33.84 2.30
CA SER A 417 19.98 34.85 3.35
C SER A 417 21.41 35.34 3.70
N ARG A 418 22.44 34.62 3.24
CA ARG A 418 23.86 34.97 3.44
C ARG A 418 24.51 35.71 2.27
N ARG A 419 23.79 35.83 1.19
CA ARG A 419 24.17 36.66 0.01
C ARG A 419 23.50 38.01 0.07
#